data_344dab81f6505016e607b9fd41497c9d
#
_entry.id   344dab81f6505016e607b9fd41497c9d
#
_cell.length_a   1.000
_cell.length_b   1.000
_cell.length_c   1.000
_cell.angle_alpha   90.00
_cell.angle_beta   90.00
_cell.angle_gamma   90.00
#
_symmetry.space_group_name_H-M   'P 1'
#
loop_
_entity.id
_entity.type
_entity.pdbx_description
1 polymer ?
#
loop_
_entity_poly.entity_id
_entity_poly.type
_entity_poly.pdbx_seq_one_letter_code
_entity_poly.pdbx_strand_id
1 'polypeptide(L)'
;MHIIALSELQFHNYSNLHSKKNYKQSVEYAKLKESNGYTPLYLGLVDSGNNVHAATLILEKKINNKYRYGYVPNGYLIDFYHLDLVKTFTIELKSYLKKLNYVYIRVNPYINYQVYDSDFILKENNSGIIKELENLEYNFISNTSKYKMVLKATDIRSTYQNFKRSLRRNINNCLKKGITVYQGGRQDQQDFLNLVGNQERYQKIIELFQHPQNYFEFYLAKIDPETYINNYRYLIKKEQLNNDRLNRKLKDPRIRKTKNLVERKMTSDHLLTTYNNELINGTNILKKYPSGVIISGVGIIKNQQEVIFIKECYTNEFKYIRSVPMIKWEIMKKAIMEGYHRFDLGDIVITKNQITKTGYNGNIIEYSNSFDLVINELLYKFNGFAKKRPK
;
A
#
# COMPACT_ATOMS: atom_id res chain seq x y z
N MET A 1 15.68 25.12 22.62
CA MET A 1 14.55 24.84 21.70
C MET A 1 13.25 24.79 22.52
N HIS A 2 12.09 25.09 21.90
CA HIS A 2 10.79 25.02 22.55
C HIS A 2 9.70 24.66 21.53
N ILE A 3 8.56 24.15 22.02
CA ILE A 3 7.42 23.81 21.15
C ILE A 3 6.52 25.03 20.94
N ILE A 4 6.14 25.24 19.68
CA ILE A 4 5.13 26.24 19.28
C ILE A 4 4.01 25.57 18.47
N ALA A 5 2.84 26.23 18.45
CA ALA A 5 1.83 25.90 17.45
C ALA A 5 2.25 26.46 16.09
N LEU A 6 2.19 25.62 15.08
CA LEU A 6 2.43 26.00 13.69
C LEU A 6 1.10 26.33 13.00
N SER A 7 1.11 27.30 12.10
CA SER A 7 0.02 27.45 11.14
C SER A 7 -0.03 26.27 10.17
N GLU A 8 -1.18 26.06 9.53
CA GLU A 8 -1.33 25.04 8.50
C GLU A 8 -0.26 25.18 7.39
N LEU A 9 0.01 26.41 6.96
CA LEU A 9 1.02 26.68 5.93
C LEU A 9 2.44 26.37 6.40
N GLN A 10 2.82 26.72 7.61
CA GLN A 10 4.13 26.40 8.17
C GLN A 10 4.33 24.90 8.28
N PHE A 11 3.32 24.17 8.80
CA PHE A 11 3.38 22.72 8.88
C PHE A 11 3.44 22.06 7.49
N HIS A 12 2.62 22.53 6.54
CA HIS A 12 2.63 22.06 5.16
C HIS A 12 4.02 22.19 4.52
N ASN A 13 4.64 23.36 4.62
CA ASN A 13 5.96 23.62 4.07
C ASN A 13 7.01 22.70 4.71
N TYR A 14 7.03 22.57 6.03
CA TYR A 14 7.97 21.69 6.73
C TYR A 14 7.75 20.22 6.38
N SER A 15 6.51 19.74 6.44
CA SER A 15 6.18 18.35 6.17
C SER A 15 6.53 17.92 4.75
N ASN A 16 6.41 18.82 3.78
CA ASN A 16 6.73 18.55 2.38
C ASN A 16 8.22 18.42 2.10
N LEU A 17 9.07 19.09 2.86
CA LEU A 17 10.53 19.05 2.71
C LEU A 17 11.19 17.97 3.57
N HIS A 18 10.50 17.44 4.58
CA HIS A 18 11.08 16.51 5.53
C HIS A 18 11.37 15.14 4.91
N SER A 19 12.58 14.60 5.11
CA SER A 19 13.03 13.32 4.55
C SER A 19 12.22 12.09 5.01
N LYS A 20 11.58 12.18 6.19
CA LYS A 20 10.69 11.13 6.74
C LYS A 20 9.20 11.45 6.48
N LYS A 21 8.92 12.20 5.42
CA LYS A 21 7.57 12.54 5.02
C LYS A 21 6.68 11.30 4.91
N ASN A 22 5.48 11.41 5.48
CA ASN A 22 4.42 10.43 5.30
C ASN A 22 3.09 11.16 5.08
N TYR A 23 2.26 10.69 4.15
CA TYR A 23 0.98 11.35 3.84
C TYR A 23 0.04 11.46 5.05
N LYS A 24 0.20 10.61 6.09
CA LYS A 24 -0.58 10.72 7.33
C LYS A 24 -0.10 11.84 8.27
N GLN A 25 1.06 12.40 8.01
CA GLN A 25 1.58 13.62 8.64
C GLN A 25 1.49 14.75 7.61
N SER A 26 0.31 15.03 7.10
CA SER A 26 0.05 16.10 6.13
C SER A 26 -1.24 16.85 6.45
N VAL A 27 -1.39 18.02 5.86
CA VAL A 27 -2.59 18.87 5.99
C VAL A 27 -3.80 18.18 5.36
N GLU A 28 -3.62 17.53 4.22
CA GLU A 28 -4.68 16.79 3.52
C GLU A 28 -5.24 15.67 4.40
N TYR A 29 -4.35 14.94 5.09
CA TYR A 29 -4.78 13.90 6.01
C TYR A 29 -5.47 14.46 7.25
N ALA A 30 -5.04 15.61 7.76
CA ALA A 30 -5.69 16.31 8.86
C ALA A 30 -7.14 16.65 8.47
N LYS A 31 -7.35 17.30 7.32
CA LYS A 31 -8.68 17.64 6.79
C LYS A 31 -9.56 16.39 6.57
N LEU A 32 -8.98 15.29 6.08
CA LEU A 32 -9.70 14.02 5.98
C LEU A 32 -10.16 13.51 7.35
N LYS A 33 -9.41 13.78 8.43
CA LYS A 33 -9.74 13.34 9.78
C LYS A 33 -10.70 14.27 10.52
N GLU A 34 -10.79 15.54 10.16
CA GLU A 34 -11.80 16.47 10.67
C GLU A 34 -13.21 15.96 10.42
N SER A 35 -13.46 15.36 9.25
CA SER A 35 -14.76 14.73 8.96
C SER A 35 -15.09 13.53 9.85
N ASN A 36 -14.11 12.98 10.57
CA ASN A 36 -14.29 11.93 11.56
C ASN A 36 -14.30 12.47 13.00
N GLY A 37 -14.48 13.78 13.17
CA GLY A 37 -14.58 14.45 14.47
C GLY A 37 -13.26 14.59 15.21
N TYR A 38 -12.13 14.65 14.48
CA TYR A 38 -10.85 15.04 15.04
C TYR A 38 -10.60 16.53 14.82
N THR A 39 -9.90 17.17 15.75
CA THR A 39 -9.37 18.51 15.58
C THR A 39 -7.87 18.43 15.35
N PRO A 40 -7.32 18.96 14.23
CA PRO A 40 -5.89 18.93 13.99
C PRO A 40 -5.17 19.97 14.85
N LEU A 41 -4.01 19.57 15.39
CA LEU A 41 -3.06 20.44 16.08
C LEU A 41 -1.68 20.22 15.44
N TYR A 42 -1.12 21.27 14.87
CA TYR A 42 0.22 21.25 14.27
C TYR A 42 1.21 21.86 15.25
N LEU A 43 2.25 21.10 15.63
CA LEU A 43 3.28 21.55 16.55
C LEU A 43 4.65 21.44 15.91
N GLY A 44 5.53 22.38 16.23
CA GLY A 44 6.93 22.39 15.80
C GLY A 44 7.88 22.66 16.95
N LEU A 45 9.01 21.97 16.99
CA LEU A 45 10.15 22.29 17.84
C LEU A 45 11.01 23.32 17.11
N VAL A 46 11.14 24.51 17.69
CA VAL A 46 11.90 25.60 17.09
C VAL A 46 13.09 26.01 17.96
N ASP A 47 14.12 26.55 17.32
CA ASP A 47 15.24 27.20 17.98
C ASP A 47 14.95 28.69 18.27
N SER A 48 15.97 29.43 18.77
CA SER A 48 15.86 30.88 19.03
C SER A 48 15.70 31.70 17.75
N GLY A 49 16.05 31.17 16.60
CA GLY A 49 15.86 31.79 15.29
C GLY A 49 14.53 31.42 14.61
N ASN A 50 13.63 30.72 15.31
CA ASN A 50 12.36 30.19 14.78
C ASN A 50 12.52 29.15 13.66
N ASN A 51 13.69 28.51 13.52
CA ASN A 51 13.85 27.41 12.58
C ASN A 51 13.22 26.15 13.16
N VAL A 52 12.42 25.45 12.34
CA VAL A 52 11.73 24.21 12.75
C VAL A 52 12.70 23.03 12.58
N HIS A 53 12.97 22.32 13.66
CA HIS A 53 13.84 21.13 13.68
C HIS A 53 13.07 19.80 13.72
N ALA A 54 11.86 19.81 14.25
CA ALA A 54 10.93 18.67 14.24
C ALA A 54 9.49 19.17 14.25
N ALA A 55 8.56 18.41 13.71
CA ALA A 55 7.15 18.76 13.73
C ALA A 55 6.24 17.53 13.89
N THR A 56 4.99 17.77 14.24
CA THR A 56 3.98 16.72 14.31
C THR A 56 2.58 17.25 14.07
N LEU A 57 1.76 16.45 13.39
CA LEU A 57 0.31 16.55 13.39
C LEU A 57 -0.24 15.69 14.52
N ILE A 58 -0.96 16.29 15.45
CA ILE A 58 -1.75 15.60 16.47
C ILE A 58 -3.23 15.72 16.09
N LEU A 59 -3.90 14.60 16.01
CA LEU A 59 -5.35 14.52 15.83
C LEU A 59 -6.01 14.43 17.19
N GLU A 60 -6.58 15.54 17.63
CA GLU A 60 -7.14 15.70 18.97
C GLU A 60 -8.58 15.18 19.04
N LYS A 61 -8.94 14.58 20.20
CA LYS A 61 -10.32 14.36 20.63
C LYS A 61 -10.50 14.76 22.09
N LYS A 62 -11.66 15.34 22.41
CA LYS A 62 -12.04 15.64 23.78
C LYS A 62 -12.46 14.37 24.52
N ILE A 63 -12.01 14.22 25.76
CA ILE A 63 -12.51 13.22 26.71
C ILE A 63 -13.74 13.80 27.42
N ASN A 64 -13.64 15.08 27.83
CA ASN A 64 -14.70 15.90 28.41
C ASN A 64 -14.39 17.38 28.14
N ASN A 65 -15.12 18.32 28.78
CA ASN A 65 -14.94 19.75 28.56
C ASN A 65 -13.54 20.25 28.93
N LYS A 66 -12.81 19.58 29.83
CA LYS A 66 -11.51 20.00 30.32
C LYS A 66 -10.34 19.23 29.73
N TYR A 67 -10.50 17.92 29.52
CA TYR A 67 -9.41 17.03 29.15
C TYR A 67 -9.55 16.47 27.73
N ARG A 68 -8.41 16.19 27.13
CA ARG A 68 -8.31 15.69 25.75
C ARG A 68 -7.21 14.65 25.60
N TYR A 69 -7.25 13.89 24.52
CA TYR A 69 -6.19 13.03 24.11
C TYR A 69 -5.88 13.26 22.62
N GLY A 70 -4.69 12.83 22.19
CA GLY A 70 -4.26 12.96 20.80
C GLY A 70 -3.89 11.64 20.16
N TYR A 71 -3.99 11.59 18.84
CA TYR A 71 -3.47 10.50 18.02
C TYR A 71 -2.48 11.06 17.00
N VAL A 72 -1.30 10.46 16.93
CA VAL A 72 -0.20 10.85 16.03
C VAL A 72 0.05 9.72 15.05
N PRO A 73 -0.58 9.74 13.87
CA PRO A 73 -0.44 8.68 12.88
C PRO A 73 0.90 8.79 12.13
N ASN A 74 1.69 7.72 12.12
CA ASN A 74 2.98 7.66 11.44
C ASN A 74 3.90 8.89 11.72
N GLY A 75 3.84 9.41 12.93
CA GLY A 75 4.65 10.56 13.37
C GLY A 75 5.82 10.10 14.24
N TYR A 76 6.72 10.95 14.57
CA TYR A 76 6.73 12.39 14.23
C TYR A 76 7.48 12.65 12.90
N LEU A 77 7.45 13.88 12.41
CA LEU A 77 8.38 14.36 11.39
C LEU A 77 9.69 14.75 12.08
N ILE A 78 10.49 13.73 12.40
CA ILE A 78 11.77 13.82 13.12
C ILE A 78 12.68 12.69 12.65
N ASP A 79 13.99 12.87 12.74
CA ASP A 79 14.89 11.74 12.63
C ASP A 79 15.02 11.01 13.96
N PHE A 80 14.37 9.86 14.08
CA PHE A 80 14.40 9.04 15.30
C PHE A 80 15.77 8.47 15.65
N TYR A 81 16.74 8.51 14.73
CA TYR A 81 18.12 8.10 14.99
C TYR A 81 18.95 9.21 15.66
N HIS A 82 18.45 10.47 15.64
CA HIS A 82 19.06 11.57 16.35
C HIS A 82 18.47 11.68 17.77
N LEU A 83 18.98 10.82 18.68
CA LEU A 83 18.39 10.61 20.02
C LEU A 83 18.27 11.87 20.88
N ASP A 84 19.26 12.78 20.84
CA ASP A 84 19.21 14.04 21.58
C ASP A 84 18.07 14.93 21.11
N LEU A 85 17.82 14.98 19.81
CA LEU A 85 16.69 15.71 19.23
C LEU A 85 15.35 15.09 19.66
N VAL A 86 15.25 13.76 19.62
CA VAL A 86 14.07 13.01 20.06
C VAL A 86 13.79 13.28 21.56
N LYS A 87 14.81 13.25 22.40
CA LYS A 87 14.73 13.54 23.83
C LYS A 87 14.22 14.97 24.08
N THR A 88 14.86 15.95 23.43
CA THR A 88 14.46 17.37 23.55
C THR A 88 13.03 17.57 23.09
N PHE A 89 12.67 17.02 21.91
CA PHE A 89 11.32 17.10 21.39
C PHE A 89 10.28 16.49 22.35
N THR A 90 10.57 15.33 22.93
CA THR A 90 9.68 14.64 23.86
C THR A 90 9.42 15.45 25.12
N ILE A 91 10.48 15.99 25.74
CA ILE A 91 10.38 16.79 26.97
C ILE A 91 9.56 18.07 26.73
N GLU A 92 9.88 18.80 25.68
CA GLU A 92 9.20 20.04 25.33
C GLU A 92 7.73 19.78 24.92
N LEU A 93 7.47 18.70 24.18
CA LEU A 93 6.14 18.29 23.80
C LEU A 93 5.27 17.94 25.02
N LYS A 94 5.80 17.16 25.99
CA LYS A 94 5.08 16.85 27.25
C LYS A 94 4.74 18.13 28.01
N SER A 95 5.69 19.06 28.15
CA SER A 95 5.50 20.31 28.79
C SER A 95 4.40 21.18 28.14
N TYR A 96 4.43 21.25 26.80
CA TYR A 96 3.44 22.01 26.02
C TYR A 96 2.03 21.40 26.14
N LEU A 97 1.90 20.09 25.95
CA LEU A 97 0.62 19.37 26.00
C LEU A 97 0.00 19.38 27.42
N LYS A 98 0.82 19.43 28.47
CA LYS A 98 0.36 19.57 29.85
C LYS A 98 -0.41 20.88 30.07
N LYS A 99 0.07 22.00 29.50
CA LYS A 99 -0.61 23.30 29.54
C LYS A 99 -1.97 23.26 28.81
N LEU A 100 -2.13 22.37 27.82
CA LEU A 100 -3.36 22.20 27.07
C LEU A 100 -4.30 21.11 27.66
N ASN A 101 -4.02 20.62 28.87
CA ASN A 101 -4.80 19.58 29.56
C ASN A 101 -4.91 18.24 28.79
N TYR A 102 -3.86 17.83 28.08
CA TYR A 102 -3.82 16.49 27.51
C TYR A 102 -3.62 15.43 28.61
N VAL A 103 -4.28 14.30 28.45
CA VAL A 103 -4.08 13.12 29.32
C VAL A 103 -2.95 12.27 28.74
N TYR A 104 -2.96 12.02 27.45
CA TYR A 104 -1.92 11.30 26.72
C TYR A 104 -2.00 11.62 25.23
N ILE A 105 -0.95 11.27 24.50
CA ILE A 105 -1.00 11.13 23.05
C ILE A 105 -0.60 9.71 22.67
N ARG A 106 -1.35 9.11 21.73
CA ARG A 106 -1.00 7.81 21.13
C ARG A 106 -0.20 8.02 19.85
N VAL A 107 1.00 7.55 19.83
CA VAL A 107 1.95 7.72 18.73
C VAL A 107 2.17 6.39 18.03
N ASN A 108 2.06 6.40 16.71
CA ASN A 108 2.55 5.32 15.86
C ASN A 108 3.82 5.83 15.18
N PRO A 109 5.01 5.62 15.74
CA PRO A 109 6.25 6.14 15.14
C PRO A 109 6.47 5.52 13.75
N TYR A 110 6.93 6.34 12.80
CA TYR A 110 7.27 5.84 11.46
C TYR A 110 8.70 5.31 11.43
N ILE A 111 8.94 4.26 12.20
CA ILE A 111 10.23 3.60 12.36
C ILE A 111 10.13 2.19 11.77
N ASN A 112 11.08 1.84 10.90
CA ASN A 112 11.27 0.45 10.51
C ASN A 112 11.87 -0.30 11.70
N TYR A 113 11.05 -1.04 12.44
CA TYR A 113 11.52 -1.81 13.60
C TYR A 113 12.48 -2.90 13.15
N GLN A 114 12.06 -3.72 12.21
CA GLN A 114 12.89 -4.74 11.57
C GLN A 114 12.61 -4.75 10.06
N VAL A 115 13.65 -5.03 9.27
CA VAL A 115 13.56 -5.18 7.82
C VAL A 115 14.02 -6.57 7.44
N TYR A 116 13.19 -7.27 6.72
CA TYR A 116 13.47 -8.61 6.19
C TYR A 116 13.49 -8.57 4.67
N ASP A 117 14.19 -9.52 4.06
CA ASP A 117 14.04 -9.75 2.62
C ASP A 117 12.76 -10.54 2.29
N SER A 118 12.57 -10.88 1.01
CA SER A 118 11.40 -11.64 0.55
C SER A 118 11.30 -13.06 1.10
N ASP A 119 12.40 -13.61 1.59
CA ASP A 119 12.49 -14.95 2.18
C ASP A 119 12.45 -14.90 3.73
N PHE A 120 12.12 -13.73 4.26
CA PHE A 120 12.01 -13.46 5.70
C PHE A 120 13.34 -13.54 6.48
N ILE A 121 14.45 -13.27 5.79
CA ILE A 121 15.76 -13.17 6.43
C ILE A 121 15.97 -11.75 6.92
N LEU A 122 16.28 -11.59 8.21
CA LEU A 122 16.51 -10.29 8.85
C LEU A 122 17.72 -9.56 8.21
N LYS A 123 17.48 -8.32 7.77
CA LYS A 123 18.50 -7.43 7.17
C LYS A 123 18.87 -6.26 8.07
N GLU A 124 17.87 -5.68 8.76
CA GLU A 124 18.07 -4.55 9.66
C GLU A 124 17.29 -4.77 10.95
N ASN A 125 17.86 -4.35 12.08
CA ASN A 125 17.21 -4.40 13.38
C ASN A 125 17.42 -3.07 14.13
N ASN A 126 16.35 -2.35 14.36
CA ASN A 126 16.34 -1.05 15.03
C ASN A 126 15.69 -1.10 16.42
N SER A 127 15.76 -2.24 17.10
CA SER A 127 15.20 -2.43 18.45
C SER A 127 15.78 -1.46 19.49
N GLY A 128 17.01 -0.96 19.28
CA GLY A 128 17.63 0.04 20.14
C GLY A 128 16.81 1.34 20.23
N ILE A 129 16.26 1.81 19.12
CA ILE A 129 15.43 3.03 19.12
C ILE A 129 14.15 2.86 19.96
N ILE A 130 13.57 1.66 19.92
CA ILE A 130 12.37 1.35 20.72
C ILE A 130 12.69 1.42 22.21
N LYS A 131 13.84 0.87 22.64
CA LYS A 131 14.30 0.96 24.03
C LYS A 131 14.51 2.41 24.45
N GLU A 132 15.05 3.26 23.58
CA GLU A 132 15.20 4.69 23.90
C GLU A 132 13.86 5.41 24.01
N LEU A 133 12.86 5.07 23.22
CA LEU A 133 11.49 5.59 23.40
C LEU A 133 10.91 5.15 24.76
N GLU A 134 11.12 3.88 25.16
CA GLU A 134 10.70 3.40 26.49
C GLU A 134 11.43 4.14 27.62
N ASN A 135 12.73 4.43 27.49
CA ASN A 135 13.49 5.23 28.41
C ASN A 135 12.97 6.68 28.52
N LEU A 136 12.33 7.20 27.47
CA LEU A 136 11.66 8.50 27.41
C LEU A 136 10.19 8.44 27.86
N GLU A 137 9.80 7.37 28.58
CA GLU A 137 8.48 7.15 29.16
C GLU A 137 7.34 6.96 28.13
N TYR A 138 7.67 6.47 26.94
CA TYR A 138 6.65 5.98 26.01
C TYR A 138 6.19 4.59 26.43
N ASN A 139 4.92 4.46 26.78
CA ASN A 139 4.34 3.17 27.18
C ASN A 139 3.91 2.38 25.97
N PHE A 140 4.45 1.21 25.81
CA PHE A 140 4.10 0.27 24.75
C PHE A 140 2.64 -0.22 24.87
N ILE A 141 1.85 -0.16 23.78
CA ILE A 141 0.40 -0.43 23.83
C ILE A 141 -0.02 -1.71 23.12
N SER A 142 0.63 -2.06 22.02
CA SER A 142 0.16 -3.15 21.16
C SER A 142 1.29 -4.09 20.75
N ASN A 143 1.04 -5.40 20.88
CA ASN A 143 1.95 -6.46 20.44
C ASN A 143 1.63 -6.94 19.01
N THR A 144 0.72 -6.30 18.29
CA THR A 144 0.41 -6.67 16.91
C THR A 144 1.36 -5.97 15.95
N SER A 145 2.42 -6.67 15.58
CA SER A 145 3.34 -6.22 14.55
C SER A 145 2.58 -5.97 13.24
N LYS A 146 2.84 -4.82 12.64
CA LYS A 146 2.31 -4.46 11.33
C LYS A 146 3.41 -4.60 10.30
N TYR A 147 3.17 -5.46 9.34
CA TYR A 147 4.11 -5.71 8.26
C TYR A 147 3.62 -5.08 6.97
N LYS A 148 4.54 -4.51 6.23
CA LYS A 148 4.29 -4.02 4.88
C LYS A 148 5.31 -4.58 3.91
N MET A 149 4.91 -4.71 2.65
CA MET A 149 5.85 -5.00 1.57
C MET A 149 6.27 -3.71 0.90
N VAL A 150 7.58 -3.46 0.85
CA VAL A 150 8.17 -2.32 0.15
C VAL A 150 9.14 -2.81 -0.91
N LEU A 151 8.90 -2.42 -2.15
CA LEU A 151 9.76 -2.71 -3.29
C LEU A 151 10.61 -1.48 -3.63
N LYS A 152 11.92 -1.68 -3.80
CA LYS A 152 12.82 -0.70 -4.44
C LYS A 152 13.04 -1.13 -5.87
N ALA A 153 12.80 -0.24 -6.82
CA ALA A 153 12.90 -0.53 -8.24
C ALA A 153 13.37 0.69 -9.02
N THR A 154 14.38 0.55 -9.86
CA THR A 154 14.97 1.62 -10.67
C THR A 154 14.88 1.35 -12.16
N ASP A 155 14.61 0.09 -12.56
CA ASP A 155 14.52 -0.33 -13.93
C ASP A 155 13.35 -1.29 -14.13
N ILE A 156 12.60 -1.09 -15.21
CA ILE A 156 11.39 -1.85 -15.54
C ILE A 156 11.71 -3.32 -15.80
N ARG A 157 12.77 -3.60 -16.59
CA ARG A 157 13.10 -4.96 -17.02
C ARG A 157 13.57 -5.81 -15.85
N SER A 158 14.52 -5.31 -15.08
CA SER A 158 15.05 -6.01 -13.90
C SER A 158 13.96 -6.21 -12.85
N THR A 159 13.12 -5.20 -12.62
CA THR A 159 11.99 -5.30 -11.68
C THR A 159 11.04 -6.43 -12.07
N TYR A 160 10.63 -6.51 -13.34
CA TYR A 160 9.75 -7.57 -13.80
C TYR A 160 10.40 -8.96 -13.71
N GLN A 161 11.69 -9.06 -14.06
CA GLN A 161 12.43 -10.33 -13.98
C GLN A 161 12.55 -10.83 -12.53
N ASN A 162 12.67 -9.93 -11.56
CA ASN A 162 12.74 -10.25 -10.13
C ASN A 162 11.40 -10.73 -9.54
N PHE A 163 10.28 -10.49 -10.21
CA PHE A 163 9.00 -11.04 -9.75
C PHE A 163 9.00 -12.57 -9.79
N LYS A 164 8.39 -13.21 -8.80
CA LYS A 164 8.20 -14.67 -8.80
C LYS A 164 7.45 -15.12 -10.07
N ARG A 165 7.77 -16.29 -10.57
CA ARG A 165 7.17 -16.85 -11.79
C ARG A 165 5.63 -16.86 -11.76
N SER A 166 5.05 -17.13 -10.59
CA SER A 166 3.59 -17.14 -10.39
C SER A 166 2.96 -15.77 -10.65
N LEU A 167 3.60 -14.68 -10.18
CA LEU A 167 3.12 -13.32 -10.40
C LEU A 167 3.22 -12.93 -11.89
N ARG A 168 4.37 -13.19 -12.53
CA ARG A 168 4.55 -12.93 -13.96
C ARG A 168 3.55 -13.71 -14.81
N ARG A 169 3.28 -14.98 -14.47
CA ARG A 169 2.24 -15.79 -15.14
C ARG A 169 0.85 -15.19 -14.98
N ASN A 170 0.52 -14.69 -13.79
CA ASN A 170 -0.77 -14.01 -13.54
C ASN A 170 -0.91 -12.78 -14.43
N ILE A 171 0.07 -11.89 -14.46
CA ILE A 171 0.08 -10.69 -15.31
C ILE A 171 -0.12 -11.07 -16.79
N ASN A 172 0.63 -12.06 -17.28
CA ASN A 172 0.50 -12.53 -18.66
C ASN A 172 -0.88 -13.16 -18.96
N ASN A 173 -1.50 -13.82 -17.99
CA ASN A 173 -2.86 -14.36 -18.15
C ASN A 173 -3.90 -13.24 -18.25
N CYS A 174 -3.72 -12.14 -17.52
CA CYS A 174 -4.58 -10.96 -17.66
C CYS A 174 -4.49 -10.36 -19.07
N LEU A 175 -3.28 -10.24 -19.62
CA LEU A 175 -3.08 -9.77 -21.00
C LEU A 175 -3.78 -10.67 -22.03
N LYS A 176 -3.69 -12.00 -21.89
CA LYS A 176 -4.40 -12.94 -22.76
C LYS A 176 -5.93 -12.77 -22.72
N LYS A 177 -6.46 -12.37 -21.55
CA LYS A 177 -7.89 -12.11 -21.32
C LYS A 177 -8.35 -10.72 -21.80
N GLY A 178 -7.55 -10.01 -22.59
CA GLY A 178 -7.92 -8.72 -23.12
C GLY A 178 -8.10 -7.65 -22.03
N ILE A 179 -7.39 -7.78 -20.89
CA ILE A 179 -7.47 -6.80 -19.83
C ILE A 179 -6.56 -5.63 -20.18
N THR A 180 -7.13 -4.43 -20.16
CA THR A 180 -6.42 -3.17 -20.28
C THR A 180 -6.43 -2.45 -18.94
N VAL A 181 -5.33 -1.75 -18.62
CA VAL A 181 -5.21 -0.92 -17.42
C VAL A 181 -5.00 0.51 -17.85
N TYR A 182 -5.74 1.42 -17.24
CA TYR A 182 -5.62 2.85 -17.51
C TYR A 182 -5.75 3.66 -16.23
N GLN A 183 -5.17 4.85 -16.24
CA GLN A 183 -5.35 5.83 -15.18
C GLN A 183 -6.74 6.46 -15.33
N GLY A 184 -7.56 6.40 -14.28
CA GLY A 184 -8.88 6.98 -14.30
C GLY A 184 -8.84 8.50 -14.24
N GLY A 185 -9.73 9.14 -15.01
CA GLY A 185 -10.01 10.56 -14.99
C GLY A 185 -11.28 10.89 -14.19
N ARG A 186 -11.75 12.15 -14.33
CA ARG A 186 -12.98 12.59 -13.66
C ARG A 186 -14.20 11.77 -14.06
N GLN A 187 -14.30 11.37 -15.32
CA GLN A 187 -15.39 10.56 -15.87
C GLN A 187 -15.43 9.14 -15.28
N ASP A 188 -14.26 8.62 -14.85
CA ASP A 188 -14.13 7.26 -14.32
C ASP A 188 -14.25 7.21 -12.78
N GLN A 189 -14.40 8.37 -12.14
CA GLN A 189 -14.41 8.49 -10.69
C GLN A 189 -15.54 7.67 -10.04
N GLN A 190 -16.73 7.71 -10.63
CA GLN A 190 -17.88 6.97 -10.12
C GLN A 190 -17.66 5.46 -10.20
N ASP A 191 -17.02 4.97 -11.26
CA ASP A 191 -16.70 3.55 -11.40
C ASP A 191 -15.71 3.10 -10.33
N PHE A 192 -14.69 3.92 -10.04
CA PHE A 192 -13.77 3.64 -8.94
C PHE A 192 -14.50 3.65 -7.58
N LEU A 193 -15.36 4.64 -7.32
CA LEU A 193 -16.12 4.75 -6.08
C LEU A 193 -17.06 3.56 -5.88
N ASN A 194 -17.67 3.03 -6.93
CA ASN A 194 -18.50 1.83 -6.87
C ASN A 194 -17.72 0.58 -6.48
N LEU A 195 -16.43 0.51 -6.81
CA LEU A 195 -15.58 -0.62 -6.47
C LEU A 195 -15.05 -0.59 -5.02
N VAL A 196 -14.84 0.60 -4.42
CA VAL A 196 -14.08 0.71 -3.16
C VAL A 196 -14.87 0.38 -1.89
N GLY A 197 -16.19 0.39 -1.94
CA GLY A 197 -17.10 0.06 -0.83
C GLY A 197 -17.32 1.19 0.18
N ASN A 198 -16.32 2.02 0.49
CA ASN A 198 -16.46 3.23 1.34
C ASN A 198 -16.34 4.47 0.47
N GLN A 199 -17.41 4.78 -0.26
CA GLN A 199 -17.43 5.85 -1.27
C GLN A 199 -17.12 7.23 -0.66
N GLU A 200 -17.78 7.60 0.44
CA GLU A 200 -17.61 8.92 1.10
C GLU A 200 -16.14 9.20 1.43
N ARG A 201 -15.44 8.22 2.02
CA ARG A 201 -14.02 8.39 2.37
C ARG A 201 -13.16 8.62 1.12
N TYR A 202 -13.38 7.84 0.06
CA TYR A 202 -12.55 7.95 -1.15
C TYR A 202 -12.92 9.17 -1.98
N GLN A 203 -14.17 9.60 -1.94
CA GLN A 203 -14.57 10.90 -2.49
C GLN A 203 -13.75 12.03 -1.84
N LYS A 204 -13.69 12.07 -0.52
CA LYS A 204 -12.85 13.06 0.21
C LYS A 204 -11.36 12.93 -0.09
N ILE A 205 -10.85 11.72 -0.25
CA ILE A 205 -9.44 11.52 -0.63
C ILE A 205 -9.18 12.12 -2.02
N ILE A 206 -10.05 11.88 -3.00
CA ILE A 206 -9.94 12.43 -4.34
C ILE A 206 -9.96 13.98 -4.31
N GLU A 207 -10.80 14.56 -3.47
CA GLU A 207 -10.93 16.02 -3.35
C GLU A 207 -9.73 16.67 -2.65
N LEU A 208 -9.22 16.04 -1.59
CA LEU A 208 -8.19 16.64 -0.72
C LEU A 208 -6.77 16.42 -1.23
N PHE A 209 -6.47 15.23 -1.80
CA PHE A 209 -5.11 14.87 -2.20
C PHE A 209 -4.84 15.27 -3.65
N GLN A 210 -4.83 16.57 -3.91
CA GLN A 210 -4.57 17.15 -5.25
C GLN A 210 -3.21 17.84 -5.35
N HIS A 211 -2.48 17.97 -4.23
CA HIS A 211 -1.16 18.60 -4.21
C HIS A 211 -0.09 17.64 -4.75
N PRO A 212 0.86 18.10 -5.60
CA PRO A 212 1.91 17.23 -6.19
C PRO A 212 2.75 16.46 -5.15
N GLN A 213 2.82 17.00 -3.92
CA GLN A 213 3.55 16.40 -2.81
C GLN A 213 2.78 15.27 -2.10
N ASN A 214 1.45 15.18 -2.30
CA ASN A 214 0.55 14.14 -1.81
C ASN A 214 -0.59 14.00 -2.83
N TYR A 215 -0.31 13.43 -3.99
CA TYR A 215 -1.27 13.34 -5.08
C TYR A 215 -1.92 11.96 -5.13
N PHE A 216 -3.24 11.94 -5.12
CA PHE A 216 -4.01 10.71 -5.27
C PHE A 216 -4.28 10.42 -6.74
N GLU A 217 -3.98 9.21 -7.16
CA GLU A 217 -4.36 8.65 -8.45
C GLU A 217 -5.09 7.32 -8.25
N PHE A 218 -5.95 6.99 -9.19
CA PHE A 218 -6.53 5.65 -9.27
C PHE A 218 -6.41 5.08 -10.67
N TYR A 219 -6.33 3.77 -10.73
CA TYR A 219 -6.19 3.01 -11.96
C TYR A 219 -7.26 1.94 -12.00
N LEU A 220 -7.81 1.71 -13.19
CA LEU A 220 -8.87 0.75 -13.43
C LEU A 220 -8.40 -0.32 -14.41
N ALA A 221 -8.87 -1.56 -14.22
CA ALA A 221 -8.72 -2.63 -15.17
C ALA A 221 -10.07 -2.94 -15.81
N LYS A 222 -10.09 -2.91 -17.14
CA LYS A 222 -11.27 -3.20 -17.97
C LYS A 222 -11.01 -4.44 -18.81
N ILE A 223 -11.99 -5.33 -18.87
CA ILE A 223 -12.01 -6.41 -19.88
C ILE A 223 -12.58 -5.84 -21.16
N ASP A 224 -11.86 -6.04 -22.25
CA ASP A 224 -12.39 -5.92 -23.60
C ASP A 224 -12.73 -7.33 -24.12
N PRO A 225 -14.02 -7.68 -24.23
CA PRO A 225 -14.42 -9.03 -24.60
C PRO A 225 -14.04 -9.42 -26.03
N GLU A 226 -14.00 -8.46 -26.96
CA GLU A 226 -13.60 -8.73 -28.33
C GLU A 226 -12.11 -9.10 -28.40
N THR A 227 -11.26 -8.32 -27.74
CA THR A 227 -9.83 -8.63 -27.60
C THR A 227 -9.62 -9.97 -26.89
N TYR A 228 -10.42 -10.26 -25.86
CA TYR A 228 -10.37 -11.56 -25.18
C TYR A 228 -10.61 -12.71 -26.14
N ILE A 229 -11.71 -12.67 -26.89
CA ILE A 229 -12.09 -13.69 -27.87
C ILE A 229 -11.02 -13.84 -28.95
N ASN A 230 -10.54 -12.73 -29.51
CA ASN A 230 -9.55 -12.73 -30.58
C ASN A 230 -8.22 -13.32 -30.12
N ASN A 231 -7.76 -12.97 -28.90
CA ASN A 231 -6.57 -13.54 -28.33
C ASN A 231 -6.66 -15.07 -28.19
N TYR A 232 -7.79 -15.59 -27.69
CA TYR A 232 -7.95 -17.05 -27.54
C TYR A 232 -8.17 -17.76 -28.85
N ARG A 233 -8.84 -17.16 -29.83
CA ARG A 233 -8.90 -17.69 -31.21
C ARG A 233 -7.50 -17.85 -31.83
N TYR A 234 -6.65 -16.82 -31.63
CA TYR A 234 -5.26 -16.89 -32.08
C TYR A 234 -4.47 -17.99 -31.36
N LEU A 235 -4.59 -18.11 -30.04
CA LEU A 235 -3.92 -19.13 -29.24
C LEU A 235 -4.37 -20.55 -29.63
N ILE A 236 -5.65 -20.77 -29.87
CA ILE A 236 -6.22 -22.02 -30.32
C ILE A 236 -5.61 -22.41 -31.69
N LYS A 237 -5.64 -21.49 -32.66
CA LYS A 237 -5.08 -21.75 -33.99
C LYS A 237 -3.60 -22.10 -33.89
N LYS A 238 -2.82 -21.37 -33.13
CA LYS A 238 -1.39 -21.63 -32.92
C LYS A 238 -1.13 -23.00 -32.27
N GLU A 239 -1.89 -23.31 -31.21
CA GLU A 239 -1.73 -24.59 -30.50
C GLU A 239 -2.23 -25.76 -31.29
N GLN A 240 -3.24 -25.58 -32.14
CA GLN A 240 -3.73 -26.61 -33.06
C GLN A 240 -2.64 -27.04 -34.06
N LEU A 241 -1.93 -26.10 -34.66
CA LEU A 241 -0.79 -26.39 -35.53
C LEU A 241 0.33 -27.18 -34.81
N ASN A 242 0.61 -26.79 -33.54
CA ASN A 242 1.56 -27.52 -32.70
C ASN A 242 1.07 -28.97 -32.42
N ASN A 243 -0.19 -29.10 -32.06
CA ASN A 243 -0.86 -30.36 -31.75
C ASN A 243 -0.83 -31.31 -32.94
N ASP A 244 -1.16 -30.83 -34.15
CA ASP A 244 -1.12 -31.60 -35.39
C ASP A 244 0.30 -32.05 -35.74
N ARG A 245 1.31 -31.19 -35.50
CA ARG A 245 2.72 -31.53 -35.64
C ARG A 245 3.13 -32.66 -34.69
N LEU A 246 2.71 -32.58 -33.42
CA LEU A 246 2.98 -33.61 -32.42
C LEU A 246 2.27 -34.95 -32.79
N ASN A 247 1.03 -34.89 -33.27
CA ASN A 247 0.28 -36.05 -33.75
C ASN A 247 0.99 -36.74 -34.92
N ARG A 248 1.45 -35.97 -35.92
CA ARG A 248 2.22 -36.52 -37.05
C ARG A 248 3.48 -37.23 -36.58
N LYS A 249 4.24 -36.63 -35.64
CA LYS A 249 5.44 -37.26 -35.07
C LYS A 249 5.13 -38.55 -34.29
N LEU A 250 4.02 -38.62 -33.58
CA LEU A 250 3.61 -39.82 -32.85
C LEU A 250 3.13 -40.93 -33.77
N LYS A 251 2.61 -40.60 -34.97
CA LYS A 251 2.15 -41.58 -35.98
C LYS A 251 3.27 -42.05 -36.89
N ASP A 252 4.37 -41.33 -37.03
CA ASP A 252 5.50 -41.72 -37.89
C ASP A 252 6.28 -42.88 -37.25
N PRO A 253 6.33 -44.08 -37.88
CA PRO A 253 7.02 -45.24 -37.33
C PRO A 253 8.54 -45.07 -37.25
N ARG A 254 9.11 -44.13 -37.99
CA ARG A 254 10.55 -43.82 -37.98
C ARG A 254 10.96 -42.97 -36.78
N ILE A 255 10.00 -42.36 -36.09
CA ILE A 255 10.27 -41.49 -34.92
C ILE A 255 10.06 -42.30 -33.65
N ARG A 256 11.13 -42.38 -32.82
CA ARG A 256 11.04 -43.02 -31.52
C ARG A 256 10.05 -42.27 -30.62
N LYS A 257 9.01 -42.97 -30.15
CA LYS A 257 8.02 -42.45 -29.22
C LYS A 257 8.63 -42.31 -27.82
N THR A 258 9.24 -41.16 -27.54
CA THR A 258 9.81 -40.90 -26.24
C THR A 258 8.73 -40.45 -25.26
N LYS A 259 8.93 -40.70 -23.96
CA LYS A 259 8.04 -40.20 -22.87
C LYS A 259 7.80 -38.69 -23.01
N ASN A 260 8.85 -37.92 -23.29
CA ASN A 260 8.78 -36.45 -23.50
C ASN A 260 7.84 -36.08 -24.65
N LEU A 261 7.85 -36.81 -25.80
CA LEU A 261 6.97 -36.53 -26.92
C LEU A 261 5.49 -36.74 -26.55
N VAL A 262 5.20 -37.80 -25.79
CA VAL A 262 3.85 -38.11 -25.30
C VAL A 262 3.39 -37.02 -24.30
N GLU A 263 4.21 -36.66 -23.32
CA GLU A 263 3.92 -35.62 -22.35
C GLU A 263 3.65 -34.25 -23.04
N ARG A 264 4.43 -33.90 -24.04
CA ARG A 264 4.21 -32.68 -24.84
C ARG A 264 2.87 -32.71 -25.58
N LYS A 265 2.47 -33.86 -26.11
CA LYS A 265 1.17 -34.02 -26.75
C LYS A 265 0.03 -33.86 -25.74
N MET A 266 0.13 -34.53 -24.58
CA MET A 266 -0.87 -34.39 -23.51
C MET A 266 -0.97 -32.94 -23.02
N THR A 267 0.15 -32.24 -22.89
CA THR A 267 0.18 -30.83 -22.53
C THR A 267 -0.54 -29.95 -23.56
N SER A 268 -0.31 -30.24 -24.86
CA SER A 268 -0.96 -29.52 -25.96
C SER A 268 -2.47 -29.77 -25.97
N ASP A 269 -2.93 -31.00 -25.74
CA ASP A 269 -4.36 -31.33 -25.64
C ASP A 269 -5.03 -30.57 -24.49
N HIS A 270 -4.38 -30.57 -23.33
CA HIS A 270 -4.87 -29.80 -22.16
C HIS A 270 -4.93 -28.29 -22.42
N LEU A 271 -3.93 -27.73 -23.14
CA LEU A 271 -3.93 -26.32 -23.52
C LEU A 271 -5.08 -26.01 -24.47
N LEU A 272 -5.36 -26.85 -25.48
CA LEU A 272 -6.49 -26.67 -26.39
C LEU A 272 -7.83 -26.69 -25.65
N THR A 273 -8.01 -27.63 -24.73
CA THR A 273 -9.21 -27.66 -23.87
C THR A 273 -9.35 -26.39 -23.04
N THR A 274 -8.27 -25.97 -22.43
CA THR A 274 -8.25 -24.73 -21.61
C THR A 274 -8.59 -23.48 -22.44
N TYR A 275 -7.99 -23.36 -23.64
CA TYR A 275 -8.23 -22.20 -24.50
C TYR A 275 -9.65 -22.17 -25.08
N ASN A 276 -10.23 -23.33 -25.40
CA ASN A 276 -11.64 -23.40 -25.81
C ASN A 276 -12.60 -23.02 -24.70
N ASN A 277 -12.34 -23.43 -23.44
CA ASN A 277 -13.13 -23.03 -22.30
C ASN A 277 -13.04 -21.50 -22.06
N GLU A 278 -11.85 -20.93 -22.21
CA GLU A 278 -11.66 -19.47 -22.09
C GLU A 278 -12.35 -18.72 -23.25
N LEU A 279 -12.38 -19.27 -24.45
CA LEU A 279 -13.14 -18.70 -25.59
C LEU A 279 -14.64 -18.65 -25.28
N ILE A 280 -15.19 -19.72 -24.69
CA ILE A 280 -16.59 -19.75 -24.22
C ILE A 280 -16.82 -18.69 -23.16
N ASN A 281 -15.92 -18.57 -22.19
CA ASN A 281 -15.99 -17.54 -21.14
C ASN A 281 -15.99 -16.12 -21.74
N GLY A 282 -15.08 -15.84 -22.68
CA GLY A 282 -15.04 -14.56 -23.40
C GLY A 282 -16.33 -14.25 -24.16
N THR A 283 -16.93 -15.25 -24.80
CA THR A 283 -18.20 -15.11 -25.51
C THR A 283 -19.35 -14.82 -24.54
N ASN A 284 -19.37 -15.44 -23.36
CA ASN A 284 -20.37 -15.17 -22.33
C ASN A 284 -20.23 -13.74 -21.76
N ILE A 285 -18.98 -13.29 -21.57
CA ILE A 285 -18.68 -11.91 -21.14
C ILE A 285 -19.16 -10.92 -22.21
N LEU A 286 -18.91 -11.17 -23.50
CA LEU A 286 -19.36 -10.33 -24.61
C LEU A 286 -20.90 -10.19 -24.62
N LYS A 287 -21.62 -11.29 -24.43
CA LYS A 287 -23.09 -11.28 -24.37
C LYS A 287 -23.62 -10.40 -23.23
N LYS A 288 -22.94 -10.43 -22.06
CA LYS A 288 -23.39 -9.68 -20.87
C LYS A 288 -22.88 -8.25 -20.86
N TYR A 289 -21.69 -8.01 -21.37
CA TYR A 289 -20.98 -6.73 -21.33
C TYR A 289 -20.38 -6.39 -22.70
N PRO A 290 -21.18 -6.05 -23.72
CA PRO A 290 -20.71 -5.83 -25.08
C PRO A 290 -19.70 -4.68 -25.21
N SER A 291 -19.82 -3.62 -24.36
CA SER A 291 -18.87 -2.49 -24.31
C SER A 291 -17.70 -2.70 -23.37
N GLY A 292 -17.52 -3.93 -22.87
CA GLY A 292 -16.54 -4.26 -21.85
C GLY A 292 -17.01 -3.94 -20.43
N VAL A 293 -16.21 -4.33 -19.44
CA VAL A 293 -16.57 -4.18 -18.02
C VAL A 293 -15.34 -3.87 -17.18
N ILE A 294 -15.47 -2.93 -16.24
CA ILE A 294 -14.47 -2.62 -15.23
C ILE A 294 -14.55 -3.68 -14.13
N ILE A 295 -13.43 -4.34 -13.84
CA ILE A 295 -13.38 -5.50 -12.95
C ILE A 295 -12.61 -5.26 -11.66
N SER A 296 -11.69 -4.31 -11.65
CA SER A 296 -10.89 -3.99 -10.48
C SER A 296 -10.30 -2.60 -10.58
N GLY A 297 -9.86 -2.09 -9.44
CA GLY A 297 -9.21 -0.79 -9.33
C GLY A 297 -8.14 -0.78 -8.24
N VAL A 298 -7.22 0.18 -8.35
CA VAL A 298 -6.17 0.44 -7.37
C VAL A 298 -6.03 1.93 -7.18
N GLY A 299 -6.11 2.39 -5.92
CA GLY A 299 -5.83 3.76 -5.53
C GLY A 299 -4.44 3.89 -4.92
N ILE A 300 -3.70 4.90 -5.33
CA ILE A 300 -2.36 5.20 -4.85
C ILE A 300 -2.25 6.65 -4.37
N ILE A 301 -1.30 6.91 -3.47
CA ILE A 301 -0.83 8.26 -3.18
C ILE A 301 0.63 8.33 -3.64
N LYS A 302 0.95 9.31 -4.45
CA LYS A 302 2.31 9.69 -4.80
C LYS A 302 2.79 10.79 -3.87
N ASN A 303 3.96 10.62 -3.29
CA ASN A 303 4.70 11.71 -2.66
C ASN A 303 6.03 11.89 -3.41
N GLN A 304 6.94 12.77 -2.93
CA GLN A 304 8.20 13.05 -3.64
C GLN A 304 9.11 11.84 -3.87
N GLN A 305 9.00 10.78 -3.07
CA GLN A 305 9.99 9.70 -3.01
C GLN A 305 9.38 8.32 -3.25
N GLU A 306 8.08 8.17 -3.05
CA GLU A 306 7.44 6.86 -3.10
C GLU A 306 6.01 6.88 -3.65
N VAL A 307 5.60 5.73 -4.15
CA VAL A 307 4.23 5.41 -4.51
C VAL A 307 3.65 4.48 -3.46
N ILE A 308 2.57 4.91 -2.81
CA ILE A 308 1.92 4.16 -1.73
C ILE A 308 0.59 3.59 -2.25
N PHE A 309 0.46 2.28 -2.25
CA PHE A 309 -0.76 1.58 -2.62
C PHE A 309 -1.73 1.55 -1.44
N ILE A 310 -2.74 2.43 -1.45
CA ILE A 310 -3.65 2.62 -0.32
C ILE A 310 -4.96 1.84 -0.41
N LYS A 311 -5.35 1.42 -1.62
CA LYS A 311 -6.58 0.67 -1.84
C LYS A 311 -6.47 -0.27 -3.03
N GLU A 312 -6.90 -1.51 -2.81
CA GLU A 312 -7.14 -2.51 -3.84
C GLU A 312 -8.62 -2.88 -3.79
N CYS A 313 -9.28 -2.94 -4.94
CA CYS A 313 -10.69 -3.30 -5.06
C CYS A 313 -10.95 -4.12 -6.33
N TYR A 314 -11.98 -4.92 -6.29
CA TYR A 314 -12.41 -5.78 -7.40
C TYR A 314 -13.88 -6.14 -7.26
N THR A 315 -14.51 -6.48 -8.40
CA THR A 315 -15.86 -7.04 -8.40
C THR A 315 -15.82 -8.52 -8.02
N ASN A 316 -16.78 -8.98 -7.25
CA ASN A 316 -16.85 -10.39 -6.84
C ASN A 316 -16.99 -11.33 -8.04
N GLU A 317 -17.72 -10.92 -9.06
CA GLU A 317 -17.95 -11.69 -10.29
C GLU A 317 -16.64 -12.06 -10.99
N PHE A 318 -15.65 -11.14 -11.00
CA PHE A 318 -14.39 -11.31 -11.71
C PHE A 318 -13.17 -11.55 -10.82
N LYS A 319 -13.39 -11.83 -9.52
CA LYS A 319 -12.31 -12.07 -8.54
C LYS A 319 -11.33 -13.17 -9.00
N TYR A 320 -11.82 -14.18 -9.72
CA TYR A 320 -11.01 -15.30 -10.21
C TYR A 320 -9.94 -14.88 -11.22
N ILE A 321 -10.10 -13.73 -11.88
CA ILE A 321 -9.13 -13.23 -12.88
C ILE A 321 -7.85 -12.71 -12.21
N ARG A 322 -7.95 -12.20 -10.95
CA ARG A 322 -6.81 -11.67 -10.18
C ARG A 322 -6.06 -10.54 -10.91
N SER A 323 -6.79 -9.53 -11.40
CA SER A 323 -6.25 -8.44 -12.21
C SER A 323 -5.46 -7.37 -11.42
N VAL A 324 -5.65 -7.26 -10.10
CA VAL A 324 -4.95 -6.28 -9.26
C VAL A 324 -3.42 -6.31 -9.41
N PRO A 325 -2.75 -7.47 -9.47
CA PRO A 325 -1.30 -7.51 -9.73
C PRO A 325 -0.88 -6.87 -11.06
N MET A 326 -1.70 -7.00 -12.10
CA MET A 326 -1.45 -6.35 -13.38
C MET A 326 -1.56 -4.83 -13.24
N ILE A 327 -2.59 -4.32 -12.56
CA ILE A 327 -2.73 -2.87 -12.31
C ILE A 327 -1.50 -2.35 -11.57
N LYS A 328 -1.07 -3.02 -10.51
CA LYS A 328 0.13 -2.62 -9.75
C LYS A 328 1.37 -2.58 -10.63
N TRP A 329 1.52 -3.54 -11.52
CA TRP A 329 2.65 -3.57 -12.44
C TRP A 329 2.61 -2.41 -13.45
N GLU A 330 1.45 -2.09 -14.00
CA GLU A 330 1.29 -0.94 -14.91
C GLU A 330 1.58 0.39 -14.18
N ILE A 331 1.12 0.55 -12.94
CA ILE A 331 1.45 1.70 -12.09
C ILE A 331 2.97 1.79 -11.86
N MET A 332 3.62 0.67 -11.50
CA MET A 332 5.07 0.65 -11.27
C MET A 332 5.85 1.03 -12.53
N LYS A 333 5.48 0.52 -13.69
CA LYS A 333 6.14 0.88 -14.96
C LYS A 333 6.09 2.39 -15.20
N LYS A 334 4.88 2.98 -15.09
CA LYS A 334 4.69 4.41 -15.27
C LYS A 334 5.49 5.21 -14.26
N ALA A 335 5.40 4.85 -12.98
CA ALA A 335 6.07 5.56 -11.91
C ALA A 335 7.61 5.46 -12.00
N ILE A 336 8.18 4.31 -12.43
CA ILE A 336 9.63 4.20 -12.69
C ILE A 336 10.05 5.16 -13.81
N MET A 337 9.27 5.29 -14.86
CA MET A 337 9.55 6.27 -15.94
C MET A 337 9.45 7.73 -15.45
N GLU A 338 8.62 7.99 -14.45
CA GLU A 338 8.49 9.30 -13.78
C GLU A 338 9.59 9.54 -12.73
N GLY A 339 10.51 8.57 -12.49
CA GLY A 339 11.62 8.69 -11.55
C GLY A 339 11.34 8.21 -10.12
N TYR A 340 10.22 7.55 -9.87
CA TYR A 340 9.95 6.93 -8.57
C TYR A 340 10.71 5.62 -8.42
N HIS A 341 11.29 5.42 -7.23
CA HIS A 341 12.13 4.24 -6.95
C HIS A 341 11.62 3.38 -5.79
N ARG A 342 10.64 3.85 -5.04
CA ARG A 342 10.11 3.18 -3.86
C ARG A 342 8.61 2.96 -3.99
N PHE A 343 8.17 1.73 -3.70
CA PHE A 343 6.77 1.31 -3.82
C PHE A 343 6.33 0.64 -2.51
N ASP A 344 5.50 1.32 -1.71
CA ASP A 344 4.83 0.72 -0.54
C ASP A 344 3.59 -0.03 -1.03
N LEU A 345 3.69 -1.36 -1.13
CA LEU A 345 2.62 -2.23 -1.61
C LEU A 345 1.49 -2.43 -0.58
N GLY A 346 1.57 -1.76 0.55
CA GLY A 346 0.61 -1.83 1.66
C GLY A 346 0.81 -3.04 2.56
N ASP A 347 -0.12 -3.18 3.50
CA ASP A 347 -0.04 -4.18 4.55
C ASP A 347 -0.01 -5.60 4.00
N ILE A 348 0.78 -6.46 4.66
CA ILE A 348 0.83 -7.90 4.40
C ILE A 348 0.33 -8.66 5.62
N VAL A 349 -0.27 -9.80 5.36
CA VAL A 349 -0.67 -10.74 6.41
C VAL A 349 0.37 -11.87 6.44
N ILE A 350 0.95 -12.08 7.62
CA ILE A 350 1.88 -13.17 7.88
C ILE A 350 1.11 -14.19 8.71
N THR A 351 0.93 -15.38 8.15
CA THR A 351 0.39 -16.54 8.85
C THR A 351 1.46 -17.63 8.94
N LYS A 352 1.26 -18.63 9.79
CA LYS A 352 2.22 -19.75 9.95
C LYS A 352 2.66 -20.39 8.62
N ASN A 353 1.80 -20.34 7.58
CA ASN A 353 2.03 -21.03 6.31
C ASN A 353 2.04 -20.11 5.08
N GLN A 354 1.76 -18.82 5.20
CA GLN A 354 1.67 -17.93 4.06
C GLN A 354 2.03 -16.48 4.41
N ILE A 355 2.78 -15.87 3.51
CA ILE A 355 3.02 -14.44 3.49
C ILE A 355 2.36 -13.90 2.22
N THR A 356 1.45 -12.93 2.38
CA THR A 356 0.80 -12.31 1.22
C THR A 356 1.77 -11.41 0.45
N LYS A 357 1.49 -11.20 -0.85
CA LYS A 357 2.28 -10.30 -1.73
C LYS A 357 3.73 -10.72 -2.01
N THR A 358 4.20 -11.88 -1.57
CA THR A 358 5.61 -12.32 -1.77
C THR A 358 6.04 -12.40 -3.24
N GLY A 359 5.09 -12.43 -4.17
CA GLY A 359 5.37 -12.48 -5.60
C GLY A 359 6.19 -11.30 -6.15
N TYR A 360 6.18 -10.16 -5.45
CA TYR A 360 6.91 -8.96 -5.86
C TYR A 360 8.38 -8.95 -5.45
N ASN A 361 8.82 -9.87 -4.58
CA ASN A 361 10.20 -9.93 -4.05
C ASN A 361 10.69 -8.62 -3.41
N GLY A 362 9.78 -7.87 -2.78
CA GLY A 362 10.11 -6.68 -2.01
C GLY A 362 10.59 -7.01 -0.60
N ASN A 363 11.15 -6.02 0.09
CA ASN A 363 11.47 -6.13 1.49
C ASN A 363 10.20 -6.12 2.34
N ILE A 364 10.20 -6.93 3.39
CA ILE A 364 9.16 -6.95 4.41
C ILE A 364 9.60 -6.05 5.54
N ILE A 365 8.86 -4.98 5.78
CA ILE A 365 9.15 -4.02 6.85
C ILE A 365 8.16 -4.25 7.99
N GLU A 366 8.69 -4.57 9.14
CA GLU A 366 7.96 -4.52 10.40
C GLU A 366 8.04 -3.10 10.95
N TYR A 367 6.89 -2.46 11.12
CA TYR A 367 6.84 -1.13 11.72
C TYR A 367 6.74 -1.24 13.24
N SER A 368 7.31 -0.24 13.92
CA SER A 368 7.17 -0.14 15.37
C SER A 368 5.70 -0.09 15.78
N ASN A 369 5.43 -0.61 16.94
CA ASN A 369 4.09 -0.64 17.53
C ASN A 369 3.61 0.76 17.96
N SER A 370 2.40 0.83 18.51
CA SER A 370 1.85 2.05 19.08
C SER A 370 2.37 2.27 20.51
N PHE A 371 2.62 3.51 20.84
CA PHE A 371 3.07 3.95 22.17
C PHE A 371 2.15 5.05 22.70
N ASP A 372 1.90 5.05 23.99
CA ASP A 372 1.27 6.19 24.66
C ASP A 372 2.33 7.00 25.39
N LEU A 373 2.50 8.28 25.00
CA LEU A 373 3.21 9.26 25.77
C LEU A 373 2.22 9.85 26.77
N VAL A 374 2.39 9.47 28.03
CA VAL A 374 1.50 9.89 29.13
C VAL A 374 1.87 11.27 29.61
N ILE A 375 0.89 12.18 29.67
CA ILE A 375 1.03 13.57 30.11
C ILE A 375 0.48 13.75 31.54
N ASN A 376 -0.65 13.10 31.83
CA ASN A 376 -1.29 13.12 33.16
C ASN A 376 -1.52 11.67 33.63
N GLU A 377 -0.61 11.19 34.46
CA GLU A 377 -0.62 9.80 34.93
C GLU A 377 -1.87 9.42 35.74
N LEU A 378 -2.33 10.31 36.62
CA LEU A 378 -3.49 10.03 37.47
C LEU A 378 -4.72 9.78 36.58
N LEU A 379 -5.02 10.69 35.68
CA LEU A 379 -6.17 10.57 34.79
C LEU A 379 -6.02 9.40 33.80
N TYR A 380 -4.80 9.12 33.34
CA TYR A 380 -4.54 7.99 32.44
C TYR A 380 -4.86 6.64 33.12
N LYS A 381 -4.45 6.48 34.38
CA LYS A 381 -4.72 5.27 35.19
C LYS A 381 -6.19 5.13 35.58
N PHE A 382 -6.83 6.21 36.06
CA PHE A 382 -8.22 6.19 36.54
C PHE A 382 -9.25 5.97 35.43
N ASN A 383 -9.05 6.49 34.22
CA ASN A 383 -10.00 6.34 33.13
C ASN A 383 -9.87 5.01 32.37
N GLY A 384 -9.05 4.08 32.84
CA GLY A 384 -8.89 2.76 32.23
C GLY A 384 -8.27 2.76 30.84
N PHE A 385 -7.66 3.87 30.40
CA PHE A 385 -6.97 3.96 29.11
C PHE A 385 -5.79 2.98 29.03
N ALA A 386 -5.15 2.70 30.17
CA ALA A 386 -4.12 1.66 30.29
C ALA A 386 -4.64 0.23 30.03
N LYS A 387 -5.96 -0.01 30.18
CA LYS A 387 -6.57 -1.34 30.07
C LYS A 387 -7.23 -1.64 28.71
N LYS A 388 -7.46 -0.64 27.88
CA LYS A 388 -7.98 -0.83 26.52
C LYS A 388 -6.85 -1.28 25.58
N ARG A 389 -6.37 -2.51 25.77
CA ARG A 389 -5.69 -3.22 24.69
C ARG A 389 -6.70 -3.34 23.55
N PRO A 390 -6.46 -2.83 22.34
CA PRO A 390 -7.35 -3.13 21.23
C PRO A 390 -7.34 -4.65 21.04
N LYS A 391 -8.55 -5.24 21.02
CA LYS A 391 -8.75 -6.62 20.57
C LYS A 391 -8.42 -6.77 19.10
#